data_a96379111eed29d9f92d4f430ba4a0c0
#
_entry.id   a96379111eed29d9f92d4f430ba4a0c0
#
_cell.length_a   1.000
_cell.length_b   1.000
_cell.length_c   1.000
_cell.angle_alpha   90.00
_cell.angle_beta   90.00
_cell.angle_gamma   90.00
#
_symmetry.space_group_name_H-M   'P 1'
#
loop_
_entity.id
_entity.type
_entity.pdbx_description
1 polymer ?
#
loop_
_entity_poly.entity_id
_entity_poly.type
_entity_poly.pdbx_seq_one_letter_code
_entity_poly.pdbx_strand_id
1 'polypeptide(L)'
;MPQEFPAIRLVALDLDGTLLNREGHVTPRTRAALQAAVDKGVYIVPATGRPLASLPPEVAQLPGIRYVITCNGAAVWDLGTDPVGAVYSRYSNAKEHRTSTPVCLLHSLMPVETAREAFAVCESCHADLRIFSDGYACSDARSIALAAARAAKKDGTEACQPNDGRFTILRDAAEWMSRNAFAIEKLCVFFETPQQAAAALPRFRAVPGVEIVQGSPKNVEVTAAGVDKGEALRALADRLGVPHECTLAVGDSENDRAMLQKAGVAAVMANGMPEILALAHLVSKADCDHDGVAEILETLGI
;
A
#
# COMPACT_ATOMS: atom_id res chain seq x y z
N MET A 1 23.25 26.15 -7.92
CA MET A 1 22.34 26.16 -9.08
C MET A 1 21.09 25.43 -8.63
N PRO A 2 19.88 25.85 -9.02
CA PRO A 2 18.70 25.04 -8.73
C PRO A 2 18.89 23.66 -9.35
N GLN A 3 18.50 22.61 -8.62
CA GLN A 3 18.56 21.25 -9.13
C GLN A 3 17.53 21.12 -10.25
N GLU A 4 17.98 20.88 -11.48
CA GLU A 4 17.07 20.58 -12.60
C GLU A 4 16.63 19.13 -12.51
N PHE A 5 15.33 18.92 -12.40
CA PHE A 5 14.72 17.59 -12.43
C PHE A 5 14.29 17.24 -13.87
N PRO A 6 14.31 15.96 -14.25
CA PRO A 6 13.78 15.53 -15.54
C PRO A 6 12.26 15.77 -15.62
N ALA A 7 11.71 15.79 -16.83
CA ALA A 7 10.27 15.89 -17.02
C ALA A 7 9.58 14.64 -16.47
N ILE A 8 8.85 14.77 -15.37
CA ILE A 8 8.13 13.67 -14.73
C ILE A 8 6.94 13.25 -15.60
N ARG A 9 6.79 11.95 -15.80
CA ARG A 9 5.70 11.33 -16.57
C ARG A 9 4.89 10.32 -15.77
N LEU A 10 5.43 9.84 -14.65
CA LEU A 10 4.74 8.93 -13.73
C LEU A 10 5.08 9.31 -12.29
N VAL A 11 4.05 9.46 -11.46
CA VAL A 11 4.16 9.74 -10.03
C VAL A 11 3.57 8.58 -9.25
N ALA A 12 4.39 7.90 -8.46
CA ALA A 12 3.94 6.91 -7.50
C ALA A 12 3.81 7.57 -6.12
N LEU A 13 2.64 7.45 -5.51
CA LEU A 13 2.27 8.08 -4.25
C LEU A 13 1.92 7.02 -3.21
N ASP A 14 2.64 7.00 -2.10
CA ASP A 14 2.12 6.29 -0.93
C ASP A 14 0.83 6.94 -0.44
N LEU A 15 0.04 6.21 0.35
CA LEU A 15 -1.24 6.69 0.85
C LEU A 15 -1.14 7.26 2.27
N ASP A 16 -0.84 6.40 3.23
CA ASP A 16 -0.98 6.69 4.66
C ASP A 16 0.20 7.54 5.18
N GLY A 17 -0.03 8.81 5.47
CA GLY A 17 1.05 9.74 5.85
C GLY A 17 1.69 10.49 4.67
N THR A 18 1.22 10.21 3.44
CA THR A 18 1.68 10.86 2.21
C THR A 18 0.52 11.54 1.49
N LEU A 19 -0.27 10.78 0.71
CA LEU A 19 -1.40 11.33 -0.06
C LEU A 19 -2.61 11.61 0.83
N LEU A 20 -2.83 10.76 1.83
CA LEU A 20 -3.91 10.90 2.80
C LEU A 20 -3.39 11.64 4.05
N ASN A 21 -4.16 12.62 4.52
CA ASN A 21 -3.94 13.26 5.80
C ASN A 21 -4.24 12.29 6.96
N ARG A 22 -4.00 12.71 8.21
CA ARG A 22 -4.23 11.87 9.40
C ARG A 22 -5.70 11.51 9.64
N GLU A 23 -6.64 12.23 8.99
CA GLU A 23 -8.07 11.92 8.98
C GLU A 23 -8.47 10.95 7.87
N GLY A 24 -7.53 10.57 6.98
CA GLY A 24 -7.75 9.63 5.88
C GLY A 24 -8.31 10.28 4.61
N HIS A 25 -8.20 11.60 4.46
CA HIS A 25 -8.73 12.37 3.34
C HIS A 25 -7.62 12.99 2.47
N VAL A 26 -7.95 13.23 1.20
CA VAL A 26 -7.13 14.01 0.28
C VAL A 26 -7.59 15.47 0.29
N THR A 27 -6.67 16.39 0.59
CA THR A 27 -6.99 17.80 0.69
C THR A 27 -7.41 18.40 -0.67
N PRO A 28 -8.21 19.47 -0.70
CA PRO A 28 -8.62 20.10 -1.94
C PRO A 28 -7.46 20.61 -2.81
N ARG A 29 -6.38 21.15 -2.19
CA ARG A 29 -5.20 21.62 -2.91
C ARG A 29 -4.43 20.48 -3.53
N THR A 30 -4.23 19.37 -2.80
CA THR A 30 -3.59 18.16 -3.32
C THR A 30 -4.39 17.60 -4.50
N ARG A 31 -5.73 17.56 -4.39
CA ARG A 31 -6.60 17.13 -5.51
C ARG A 31 -6.44 18.02 -6.75
N ALA A 32 -6.36 19.35 -6.57
CA ALA A 32 -6.14 20.29 -7.67
C ALA A 32 -4.76 20.13 -8.32
N ALA A 33 -3.70 19.92 -7.53
CA ALA A 33 -2.36 19.65 -8.03
C ALA A 33 -2.29 18.34 -8.83
N LEU A 34 -2.95 17.27 -8.35
CA LEU A 34 -3.06 16.01 -9.08
C LEU A 34 -3.79 16.20 -10.42
N GLN A 35 -4.86 16.99 -10.47
CA GLN A 35 -5.55 17.31 -11.72
C GLN A 35 -4.63 18.03 -12.70
N ALA A 36 -3.86 19.02 -12.23
CA ALA A 36 -2.90 19.75 -13.08
C ALA A 36 -1.83 18.81 -13.65
N ALA A 37 -1.35 17.84 -12.86
CA ALA A 37 -0.40 16.83 -13.34
C ALA A 37 -1.03 15.92 -14.42
N VAL A 38 -2.27 15.48 -14.20
CA VAL A 38 -3.03 14.66 -15.17
C VAL A 38 -3.25 15.43 -16.48
N ASP A 39 -3.59 16.72 -16.42
CA ASP A 39 -3.79 17.57 -17.61
C ASP A 39 -2.50 17.72 -18.43
N LYS A 40 -1.33 17.52 -17.80
CA LYS A 40 -0.01 17.47 -18.47
C LYS A 40 0.36 16.06 -18.97
N GLY A 41 -0.53 15.09 -18.83
CA GLY A 41 -0.33 13.69 -19.25
C GLY A 41 0.52 12.85 -18.30
N VAL A 42 0.65 13.25 -17.05
CA VAL A 42 1.37 12.49 -16.01
C VAL A 42 0.48 11.39 -15.45
N TYR A 43 1.00 10.18 -15.39
CA TYR A 43 0.34 9.06 -14.70
C TYR A 43 0.41 9.22 -13.17
N ILE A 44 -0.73 9.18 -12.50
CA ILE A 44 -0.82 9.19 -11.04
C ILE A 44 -1.12 7.77 -10.57
N VAL A 45 -0.23 7.20 -9.75
CA VAL A 45 -0.27 5.81 -9.33
C VAL A 45 -0.19 5.72 -7.79
N PRO A 46 -1.29 5.47 -7.11
CA PRO A 46 -1.23 5.09 -5.69
C PRO A 46 -0.40 3.82 -5.49
N ALA A 47 0.48 3.80 -4.49
CA ALA A 47 1.36 2.69 -4.16
C ALA A 47 1.27 2.39 -2.66
N THR A 48 0.54 1.33 -2.28
CA THR A 48 0.15 1.11 -0.89
C THR A 48 0.43 -0.30 -0.38
N GLY A 49 0.57 -0.44 0.94
CA GLY A 49 0.55 -1.74 1.61
C GLY A 49 -0.84 -2.38 1.68
N ARG A 50 -1.91 -1.65 1.35
CA ARG A 50 -3.28 -2.16 1.39
C ARG A 50 -3.57 -3.10 0.21
N PRO A 51 -4.50 -4.09 0.35
CA PRO A 51 -5.02 -4.82 -0.80
C PRO A 51 -6.01 -3.95 -1.57
N LEU A 52 -6.34 -4.32 -2.80
CA LEU A 52 -7.22 -3.53 -3.67
C LEU A 52 -8.59 -3.23 -3.04
N ALA A 53 -9.23 -4.22 -2.40
CA ALA A 53 -10.51 -4.03 -1.72
C ALA A 53 -10.46 -3.03 -0.55
N SER A 54 -9.26 -2.68 -0.05
CA SER A 54 -9.07 -1.69 1.01
C SER A 54 -8.58 -0.33 0.50
N LEU A 55 -8.54 -0.14 -0.83
CA LEU A 55 -8.27 1.19 -1.41
C LEU A 55 -9.44 2.12 -1.06
N PRO A 56 -9.20 3.29 -0.44
CA PRO A 56 -10.27 4.23 -0.14
C PRO A 56 -11.01 4.66 -1.42
N PRO A 57 -12.35 4.65 -1.44
CA PRO A 57 -13.12 5.11 -2.61
C PRO A 57 -12.75 6.53 -3.03
N GLU A 58 -12.40 7.38 -2.09
CA GLU A 58 -11.93 8.75 -2.36
C GLU A 58 -10.66 8.76 -3.23
N VAL A 59 -9.72 7.83 -3.00
CA VAL A 59 -8.51 7.68 -3.81
C VAL A 59 -8.86 7.20 -5.21
N ALA A 60 -9.77 6.22 -5.35
CA ALA A 60 -10.24 5.76 -6.65
C ALA A 60 -10.98 6.84 -7.46
N GLN A 61 -11.52 7.86 -6.79
CA GLN A 61 -12.20 9.01 -7.40
C GLN A 61 -11.25 10.16 -7.77
N LEU A 62 -9.96 10.06 -7.46
CA LEU A 62 -9.01 11.09 -7.84
C LEU A 62 -8.82 11.16 -9.35
N PRO A 63 -8.48 12.35 -9.90
CA PRO A 63 -8.25 12.50 -11.33
C PRO A 63 -7.14 11.58 -11.82
N GLY A 64 -7.36 10.95 -12.96
CA GLY A 64 -6.36 10.15 -13.67
C GLY A 64 -5.96 8.83 -13.02
N ILE A 65 -6.59 8.43 -11.90
CA ILE A 65 -6.33 7.11 -11.30
C ILE A 65 -6.83 6.01 -12.24
N ARG A 66 -5.89 5.25 -12.77
CA ARG A 66 -6.14 4.05 -13.56
C ARG A 66 -5.34 2.87 -13.05
N TYR A 67 -4.12 3.10 -12.61
CA TYR A 67 -3.23 2.06 -12.11
C TYR A 67 -3.05 2.21 -10.61
N VAL A 68 -2.90 1.09 -9.91
CA VAL A 68 -2.60 1.06 -8.48
C VAL A 68 -1.64 -0.08 -8.15
N ILE A 69 -0.65 0.21 -7.30
CA ILE A 69 0.27 -0.76 -6.71
C ILE A 69 -0.25 -1.09 -5.32
N THR A 70 -0.49 -2.37 -5.04
CA THR A 70 -1.07 -2.85 -3.78
C THR A 70 -0.17 -3.89 -3.10
N CYS A 71 -0.46 -4.18 -1.83
CA CYS A 71 0.25 -5.20 -1.05
C CYS A 71 1.78 -5.03 -1.08
N ASN A 72 2.28 -3.77 -0.95
CA ASN A 72 3.70 -3.42 -1.04
C ASN A 72 4.37 -3.84 -2.36
N GLY A 73 3.63 -3.87 -3.46
CA GLY A 73 4.16 -4.25 -4.77
C GLY A 73 3.85 -5.67 -5.20
N ALA A 74 3.18 -6.48 -4.37
CA ALA A 74 2.80 -7.84 -4.75
C ALA A 74 1.79 -7.87 -5.89
N ALA A 75 0.97 -6.82 -6.06
CA ALA A 75 0.07 -6.71 -7.20
C ALA A 75 0.05 -5.30 -7.78
N VAL A 76 -0.07 -5.23 -9.12
CA VAL A 76 -0.33 -4.00 -9.88
C VAL A 76 -1.63 -4.22 -10.67
N TRP A 77 -2.56 -3.29 -10.52
CA TRP A 77 -3.89 -3.38 -11.12
C TRP A 77 -4.11 -2.26 -12.14
N ASP A 78 -4.75 -2.61 -13.27
CA ASP A 78 -5.42 -1.66 -14.16
C ASP A 78 -6.91 -1.64 -13.79
N LEU A 79 -7.38 -0.51 -13.30
CA LEU A 79 -8.77 -0.31 -12.88
C LEU A 79 -9.68 0.07 -14.05
N GLY A 80 -9.13 0.24 -15.25
CA GLY A 80 -9.87 0.63 -16.44
C GLY A 80 -10.37 2.08 -16.37
N THR A 81 -11.55 2.30 -16.95
CA THR A 81 -12.19 3.63 -17.04
C THR A 81 -13.16 3.92 -15.89
N ASP A 82 -13.43 2.93 -15.03
CA ASP A 82 -14.25 3.06 -13.83
C ASP A 82 -13.50 2.51 -12.62
N PRO A 83 -12.53 3.28 -12.06
CA PRO A 83 -11.72 2.83 -10.94
C PRO A 83 -12.54 2.54 -9.68
N VAL A 84 -13.60 3.31 -9.44
CA VAL A 84 -14.49 3.14 -8.29
C VAL A 84 -15.23 1.80 -8.38
N GLY A 85 -15.85 1.52 -9.53
CA GLY A 85 -16.52 0.23 -9.77
C GLY A 85 -15.54 -0.96 -9.71
N ALA A 86 -14.31 -0.78 -10.19
CA ALA A 86 -13.25 -1.78 -10.10
C ALA A 86 -12.90 -2.13 -8.65
N VAL A 87 -12.74 -1.12 -7.77
CA VAL A 87 -12.48 -1.33 -6.33
C VAL A 87 -13.68 -1.98 -5.65
N TYR A 88 -14.89 -1.46 -5.88
CA TYR A 88 -16.10 -2.04 -5.30
C TYR A 88 -16.37 -3.47 -5.77
N SER A 89 -15.93 -3.87 -6.97
CA SER A 89 -16.06 -5.25 -7.45
C SER A 89 -15.34 -6.26 -6.54
N ARG A 90 -14.39 -5.79 -5.74
CA ARG A 90 -13.62 -6.56 -4.77
C ARG A 90 -14.22 -6.55 -3.36
N TYR A 91 -15.39 -5.96 -3.13
CA TYR A 91 -16.07 -6.05 -1.85
C TYR A 91 -16.88 -7.35 -1.76
N SER A 92 -16.84 -8.02 -0.62
CA SER A 92 -17.53 -9.31 -0.41
C SER A 92 -19.06 -9.23 -0.55
N ASN A 93 -19.64 -8.02 -0.37
CA ASN A 93 -21.08 -7.74 -0.47
C ASN A 93 -21.48 -7.02 -1.77
N ALA A 94 -20.57 -6.85 -2.73
CA ALA A 94 -20.73 -6.01 -3.91
C ALA A 94 -21.56 -6.63 -5.05
N LYS A 95 -22.56 -7.46 -4.77
CA LYS A 95 -23.36 -8.13 -5.84
C LYS A 95 -24.01 -7.15 -6.82
N GLU A 96 -24.26 -5.91 -6.41
CA GLU A 96 -25.00 -4.90 -7.18
C GLU A 96 -24.14 -3.81 -7.85
N HIS A 97 -22.84 -3.74 -7.56
CA HIS A 97 -21.94 -2.66 -8.04
C HIS A 97 -20.77 -3.12 -8.92
N ARG A 98 -20.89 -4.28 -9.58
CA ARG A 98 -19.86 -4.77 -10.51
C ARG A 98 -19.97 -4.10 -11.87
N THR A 99 -19.65 -2.82 -11.93
CA THR A 99 -19.64 -2.04 -13.19
C THR A 99 -18.33 -2.17 -13.96
N SER A 100 -17.24 -2.56 -13.26
CA SER A 100 -15.92 -2.76 -13.86
C SER A 100 -15.18 -3.91 -13.17
N THR A 101 -14.31 -4.60 -13.91
CA THR A 101 -13.46 -5.66 -13.36
C THR A 101 -12.01 -5.23 -13.53
N PRO A 102 -11.24 -5.06 -12.43
CA PRO A 102 -9.84 -4.70 -12.52
C PRO A 102 -9.03 -5.84 -13.15
N VAL A 103 -8.02 -5.48 -13.93
CA VAL A 103 -7.07 -6.44 -14.52
C VAL A 103 -5.77 -6.42 -13.73
N CYS A 104 -5.37 -7.57 -13.20
CA CYS A 104 -4.07 -7.70 -12.55
C CYS A 104 -2.97 -7.74 -13.62
N LEU A 105 -2.10 -6.72 -13.65
CA LEU A 105 -1.01 -6.59 -14.61
C LEU A 105 0.28 -7.28 -14.14
N LEU A 106 0.50 -7.29 -12.84
CA LEU A 106 1.60 -7.96 -12.13
C LEU A 106 1.04 -8.62 -10.89
N HIS A 107 1.38 -9.88 -10.67
CA HIS A 107 0.94 -10.63 -9.49
C HIS A 107 2.11 -11.48 -8.96
N SER A 108 2.79 -10.97 -7.94
CA SER A 108 3.94 -11.62 -7.31
C SER A 108 3.51 -12.32 -6.03
N LEU A 109 3.14 -13.58 -6.16
CA LEU A 109 2.63 -14.40 -5.06
C LEU A 109 3.77 -15.08 -4.30
N MET A 110 3.55 -15.35 -3.02
CA MET A 110 4.47 -16.18 -2.24
C MET A 110 4.50 -17.60 -2.80
N PRO A 111 5.69 -18.23 -2.92
CA PRO A 111 5.76 -19.68 -3.11
C PRO A 111 4.99 -20.41 -2.01
N VAL A 112 4.31 -21.50 -2.35
CA VAL A 112 3.37 -22.20 -1.44
C VAL A 112 4.01 -22.57 -0.10
N GLU A 113 5.23 -23.12 -0.13
CA GLU A 113 5.92 -23.53 1.09
C GLU A 113 6.33 -22.30 1.93
N THR A 114 6.85 -21.24 1.29
CA THR A 114 7.15 -19.96 1.95
C THR A 114 5.89 -19.37 2.61
N ALA A 115 4.74 -19.40 1.91
CA ALA A 115 3.47 -18.90 2.45
C ALA A 115 3.02 -19.71 3.69
N ARG A 116 3.19 -21.04 3.66
CA ARG A 116 2.86 -21.92 4.79
C ARG A 116 3.77 -21.69 5.99
N GLU A 117 5.07 -21.58 5.77
CA GLU A 117 6.04 -21.30 6.83
C GLU A 117 5.81 -19.92 7.45
N ALA A 118 5.64 -18.89 6.63
CA ALA A 118 5.33 -17.53 7.10
C ALA A 118 4.02 -17.49 7.88
N PHE A 119 2.98 -18.17 7.39
CA PHE A 119 1.70 -18.27 8.09
C PHE A 119 1.83 -18.96 9.46
N ALA A 120 2.60 -20.04 9.56
CA ALA A 120 2.84 -20.72 10.83
C ALA A 120 3.53 -19.79 11.86
N VAL A 121 4.45 -18.94 11.42
CA VAL A 121 5.04 -17.89 12.27
C VAL A 121 3.96 -16.89 12.71
N CYS A 122 3.11 -16.41 11.79
CA CYS A 122 2.01 -15.48 12.10
C CYS A 122 1.08 -16.07 13.18
N GLU A 123 0.61 -17.30 12.99
CA GLU A 123 -0.29 -18.00 13.92
C GLU A 123 0.30 -18.09 15.34
N SER A 124 1.59 -18.41 15.41
CA SER A 124 2.31 -18.54 16.68
C SER A 124 2.52 -17.21 17.42
N CYS A 125 2.33 -16.07 16.75
CA CYS A 125 2.39 -14.76 17.38
C CYS A 125 1.16 -14.43 18.23
N HIS A 126 0.05 -15.15 18.03
CA HIS A 126 -1.22 -14.92 18.72
C HIS A 126 -1.71 -13.46 18.65
N ALA A 127 -1.44 -12.77 17.54
CA ALA A 127 -1.78 -11.38 17.27
C ALA A 127 -2.85 -11.24 16.16
N ASP A 128 -3.25 -10.02 15.81
CA ASP A 128 -4.22 -9.78 14.75
C ASP A 128 -3.56 -10.06 13.39
N LEU A 129 -3.98 -11.15 12.74
CA LEU A 129 -3.49 -11.59 11.44
C LEU A 129 -4.42 -11.15 10.32
N ARG A 130 -3.82 -10.59 9.28
CA ARG A 130 -4.47 -10.29 7.99
C ARG A 130 -3.77 -11.07 6.89
N ILE A 131 -4.55 -11.76 6.07
CA ILE A 131 -4.11 -12.50 4.89
C ILE A 131 -4.59 -11.74 3.67
N PHE A 132 -3.70 -11.37 2.76
CA PHE A 132 -4.04 -10.67 1.53
C PHE A 132 -3.89 -11.62 0.36
N SER A 133 -4.96 -11.76 -0.42
CA SER A 133 -5.08 -12.72 -1.50
C SER A 133 -6.03 -12.21 -2.57
N ASP A 134 -5.61 -12.20 -3.82
CA ASP A 134 -6.38 -11.76 -4.99
C ASP A 134 -7.05 -10.37 -4.80
N GLY A 135 -6.30 -9.44 -4.19
CA GLY A 135 -6.79 -8.09 -3.90
C GLY A 135 -7.75 -7.98 -2.73
N TYR A 136 -8.01 -9.06 -2.00
CA TYR A 136 -8.86 -9.07 -0.80
C TYR A 136 -8.03 -9.09 0.48
N ALA A 137 -8.63 -8.61 1.56
CA ALA A 137 -8.17 -8.87 2.92
C ALA A 137 -9.04 -9.96 3.55
N CYS A 138 -8.40 -11.00 4.09
CA CYS A 138 -9.05 -12.09 4.82
C CYS A 138 -8.58 -12.07 6.27
N SER A 139 -9.48 -12.38 7.20
CA SER A 139 -9.17 -12.48 8.62
C SER A 139 -10.16 -13.43 9.32
N ASP A 140 -9.74 -14.10 10.38
CA ASP A 140 -10.63 -14.91 11.17
C ASP A 140 -11.29 -14.11 12.31
N ALA A 141 -12.30 -14.72 12.96
CA ALA A 141 -13.04 -14.07 14.03
C ALA A 141 -12.17 -13.68 15.23
N ARG A 142 -11.10 -14.45 15.51
CA ARG A 142 -10.15 -14.17 16.59
C ARG A 142 -9.35 -12.90 16.28
N SER A 143 -8.76 -12.81 15.09
CA SER A 143 -7.99 -11.64 14.63
C SER A 143 -8.86 -10.39 14.59
N ILE A 144 -10.12 -10.52 14.16
CA ILE A 144 -11.10 -9.42 14.18
C ILE A 144 -11.37 -8.94 15.61
N ALA A 145 -11.55 -9.86 16.55
CA ALA A 145 -11.74 -9.51 17.97
C ALA A 145 -10.51 -8.79 18.56
N LEU A 146 -9.29 -9.24 18.21
CA LEU A 146 -8.05 -8.57 18.63
C LEU A 146 -7.93 -7.17 18.02
N ALA A 147 -8.29 -7.00 16.75
CA ALA A 147 -8.33 -5.69 16.11
C ALA A 147 -9.31 -4.74 16.78
N ALA A 148 -10.53 -5.21 17.07
CA ALA A 148 -11.57 -4.43 17.77
C ALA A 148 -11.10 -4.01 19.17
N ALA A 149 -10.50 -4.92 19.94
CA ALA A 149 -9.95 -4.63 21.26
C ALA A 149 -8.82 -3.59 21.22
N ARG A 150 -7.96 -3.63 20.16
CA ARG A 150 -6.90 -2.65 19.95
C ARG A 150 -7.45 -1.26 19.58
N ALA A 151 -8.48 -1.22 18.73
CA ALA A 151 -9.14 0.01 18.33
C ALA A 151 -9.87 0.69 19.50
N ALA A 152 -10.52 -0.07 20.36
CA ALA A 152 -11.19 0.45 21.57
C ALA A 152 -10.21 1.10 22.57
N LYS A 153 -8.91 0.77 22.52
CA LYS A 153 -7.85 1.40 23.33
C LYS A 153 -7.30 2.70 22.73
N LYS A 154 -7.62 2.99 21.46
CA LYS A 154 -7.28 4.24 20.78
C LYS A 154 -8.51 5.15 20.80
N ASP A 155 -8.42 6.31 21.41
CA ASP A 155 -9.49 7.30 21.42
C ASP A 155 -9.99 7.59 19.99
N GLY A 156 -11.15 7.03 19.64
CA GLY A 156 -12.06 7.54 18.63
C GLY A 156 -11.68 7.48 17.14
N THR A 157 -10.54 6.95 16.75
CA THR A 157 -10.21 6.80 15.31
C THR A 157 -10.69 5.44 14.80
N GLU A 158 -11.41 5.48 13.68
CA GLU A 158 -12.14 4.38 13.05
C GLU A 158 -11.45 3.01 13.16
N ALA A 159 -11.99 2.19 14.02
CA ALA A 159 -11.79 0.75 13.90
C ALA A 159 -12.36 0.35 12.53
N CYS A 160 -11.54 -0.29 11.69
CA CYS A 160 -12.04 -0.91 10.48
C CYS A 160 -13.27 -1.74 10.84
N GLN A 161 -14.45 -1.29 10.38
CA GLN A 161 -15.72 -1.93 10.69
C GLN A 161 -15.69 -3.31 10.03
N PRO A 162 -15.84 -4.42 10.76
CA PRO A 162 -15.75 -5.76 10.19
C PRO A 162 -16.79 -6.06 9.10
N ASN A 163 -17.80 -5.20 8.96
CA ASN A 163 -18.97 -5.42 8.11
C ASN A 163 -19.06 -4.48 6.89
N ASP A 164 -18.01 -3.72 6.56
CA ASP A 164 -18.05 -2.81 5.40
C ASP A 164 -17.80 -3.49 4.04
N GLY A 165 -17.66 -4.81 4.03
CA GLY A 165 -17.44 -5.61 2.82
C GLY A 165 -15.99 -5.66 2.32
N ARG A 166 -15.08 -4.88 2.91
CA ARG A 166 -13.67 -4.85 2.54
C ARG A 166 -12.88 -6.06 3.05
N PHE A 167 -13.43 -6.82 4.02
CA PHE A 167 -12.83 -8.00 4.59
C PHE A 167 -13.65 -9.25 4.32
N THR A 168 -12.97 -10.35 4.02
CA THR A 168 -13.55 -11.68 4.02
C THR A 168 -13.31 -12.32 5.38
N ILE A 169 -14.38 -12.64 6.09
CA ILE A 169 -14.29 -13.31 7.39
C ILE A 169 -14.15 -14.81 7.16
N LEU A 170 -13.01 -15.36 7.55
CA LEU A 170 -12.72 -16.78 7.50
C LEU A 170 -13.28 -17.48 8.73
N ARG A 171 -13.83 -18.68 8.54
CA ARG A 171 -14.22 -19.53 9.66
C ARG A 171 -12.99 -20.02 10.44
N ASP A 172 -11.95 -20.38 9.71
CA ASP A 172 -10.68 -20.89 10.22
C ASP A 172 -9.58 -20.50 9.23
N ALA A 173 -8.61 -19.71 9.70
CA ALA A 173 -7.53 -19.23 8.83
C ALA A 173 -6.58 -20.35 8.42
N ALA A 174 -6.31 -21.33 9.29
CA ALA A 174 -5.43 -22.46 9.00
C ALA A 174 -6.07 -23.41 7.97
N GLU A 175 -7.36 -23.72 8.12
CA GLU A 175 -8.10 -24.50 7.12
C GLU A 175 -8.11 -23.78 5.77
N TRP A 176 -8.33 -22.48 5.75
CA TRP A 176 -8.32 -21.68 4.53
C TRP A 176 -6.93 -21.69 3.88
N MET A 177 -5.86 -21.47 4.64
CA MET A 177 -4.47 -21.49 4.16
C MET A 177 -4.08 -22.85 3.58
N SER A 178 -4.55 -23.94 4.16
CA SER A 178 -4.25 -25.29 3.64
C SER A 178 -4.66 -25.49 2.18
N ARG A 179 -5.69 -24.76 1.74
CA ARG A 179 -6.27 -24.82 0.39
C ARG A 179 -5.83 -23.67 -0.52
N ASN A 180 -5.39 -22.54 0.03
CA ASN A 180 -5.19 -21.30 -0.74
C ASN A 180 -3.76 -20.73 -0.62
N ALA A 181 -2.81 -21.47 -0.09
CA ALA A 181 -1.42 -21.00 0.10
C ALA A 181 -0.73 -20.55 -1.22
N PHE A 182 -1.26 -20.97 -2.37
CA PHE A 182 -0.77 -20.59 -3.70
C PHE A 182 -1.19 -19.17 -4.13
N ALA A 183 -2.07 -18.50 -3.40
CA ALA A 183 -2.66 -17.22 -3.79
C ALA A 183 -2.31 -16.08 -2.82
N ILE A 184 -1.24 -16.20 -2.04
CA ILE A 184 -0.89 -15.23 -1.00
C ILE A 184 -0.04 -14.09 -1.57
N GLU A 185 -0.58 -12.88 -1.52
CA GLU A 185 0.10 -11.63 -1.86
C GLU A 185 0.93 -11.13 -0.69
N LYS A 186 0.34 -11.11 0.51
CA LYS A 186 0.95 -10.58 1.73
C LYS A 186 0.31 -11.18 2.98
N LEU A 187 1.12 -11.38 4.01
CA LEU A 187 0.65 -11.59 5.39
C LEU A 187 1.01 -10.35 6.21
N CYS A 188 0.10 -9.93 7.10
CA CYS A 188 0.34 -8.81 7.99
C CYS A 188 -0.11 -9.15 9.41
N VAL A 189 0.78 -8.96 10.37
CA VAL A 189 0.48 -9.20 11.79
C VAL A 189 0.58 -7.88 12.54
N PHE A 190 -0.47 -7.54 13.27
CA PHE A 190 -0.53 -6.34 14.11
C PHE A 190 -0.42 -6.72 15.58
N PHE A 191 0.51 -6.11 16.27
CA PHE A 191 0.81 -6.32 17.68
C PHE A 191 0.24 -5.20 18.55
N GLU A 192 0.07 -5.46 19.84
CA GLU A 192 -0.34 -4.43 20.79
C GLU A 192 0.77 -3.40 21.06
N THR A 193 2.03 -3.87 21.08
CA THR A 193 3.19 -3.02 21.38
C THR A 193 4.31 -3.17 20.35
N PRO A 194 5.16 -2.13 20.18
CA PRO A 194 6.36 -2.22 19.34
C PRO A 194 7.33 -3.32 19.78
N GLN A 195 7.43 -3.57 21.08
CA GLN A 195 8.31 -4.59 21.65
C GLN A 195 7.91 -5.99 21.22
N GLN A 196 6.60 -6.27 21.14
CA GLN A 196 6.09 -7.56 20.63
C GLN A 196 6.42 -7.73 19.16
N ALA A 197 6.25 -6.69 18.34
CA ALA A 197 6.63 -6.72 16.92
C ALA A 197 8.14 -6.97 16.77
N ALA A 198 8.97 -6.22 17.50
CA ALA A 198 10.43 -6.39 17.48
C ALA A 198 10.86 -7.80 17.90
N ALA A 199 10.24 -8.39 18.92
CA ALA A 199 10.54 -9.75 19.38
C ALA A 199 10.13 -10.83 18.35
N ALA A 200 9.13 -10.56 17.49
CA ALA A 200 8.70 -11.48 16.44
C ALA A 200 9.59 -11.43 15.18
N LEU A 201 10.20 -10.29 14.86
CA LEU A 201 10.99 -10.08 13.64
C LEU A 201 12.04 -11.17 13.34
N PRO A 202 12.87 -11.65 14.30
CA PRO A 202 13.85 -12.69 14.00
C PRO A 202 13.23 -13.98 13.49
N ARG A 203 12.01 -14.31 13.93
CA ARG A 203 11.29 -15.52 13.51
C ARG A 203 10.80 -15.38 12.07
N PHE A 204 10.30 -14.20 11.68
CA PHE A 204 9.93 -13.94 10.29
C PHE A 204 11.14 -13.94 9.37
N ARG A 205 12.25 -13.34 9.81
CA ARG A 205 13.52 -13.32 9.05
C ARG A 205 14.13 -14.70 8.84
N ALA A 206 13.78 -15.68 9.67
CA ALA A 206 14.23 -17.06 9.53
C ALA A 206 13.46 -17.82 8.44
N VAL A 207 12.32 -17.34 7.97
CA VAL A 207 11.57 -17.93 6.87
C VAL A 207 12.28 -17.63 5.56
N PRO A 208 12.67 -18.63 4.77
CA PRO A 208 13.35 -18.38 3.50
C PRO A 208 12.37 -17.83 2.44
N GLY A 209 12.88 -16.95 1.59
CA GLY A 209 12.12 -16.45 0.45
C GLY A 209 11.05 -15.40 0.79
N VAL A 210 11.19 -14.70 1.90
CA VAL A 210 10.32 -13.58 2.27
C VAL A 210 11.06 -12.24 2.22
N GLU A 211 10.30 -11.19 1.95
CA GLU A 211 10.64 -9.79 2.23
C GLU A 211 9.81 -9.32 3.43
N ILE A 212 10.42 -8.54 4.31
CA ILE A 212 9.79 -8.08 5.54
C ILE A 212 9.90 -6.57 5.63
N VAL A 213 8.76 -5.91 5.78
CA VAL A 213 8.67 -4.47 6.03
C VAL A 213 7.79 -4.19 7.24
N GLN A 214 7.97 -3.00 7.81
CA GLN A 214 7.14 -2.47 8.87
C GLN A 214 6.56 -1.13 8.41
N GLY A 215 5.28 -1.07 8.09
CA GLY A 215 4.56 0.17 7.84
C GLY A 215 4.27 0.95 9.12
N SER A 216 4.44 0.29 10.29
CA SER A 216 4.37 0.93 11.61
C SER A 216 5.22 0.15 12.62
N PRO A 217 5.60 0.75 13.77
CA PRO A 217 6.34 0.06 14.81
C PRO A 217 5.60 -1.15 15.43
N LYS A 218 4.30 -1.29 15.15
CA LYS A 218 3.43 -2.32 15.73
C LYS A 218 3.00 -3.40 14.74
N ASN A 219 3.52 -3.40 13.51
CA ASN A 219 3.18 -4.45 12.56
C ASN A 219 4.43 -5.13 11.98
N VAL A 220 4.21 -6.29 11.41
CA VAL A 220 5.16 -7.00 10.54
C VAL A 220 4.39 -7.41 9.30
N GLU A 221 4.88 -6.99 8.14
CA GLU A 221 4.33 -7.30 6.84
C GLU A 221 5.30 -8.19 6.08
N VAL A 222 4.78 -9.28 5.52
CA VAL A 222 5.57 -10.34 4.89
C VAL A 222 5.05 -10.54 3.48
N THR A 223 5.91 -10.34 2.49
CA THR A 223 5.68 -10.61 1.05
C THR A 223 6.69 -11.65 0.56
N ALA A 224 6.60 -12.07 -0.69
CA ALA A 224 7.63 -12.88 -1.32
C ALA A 224 8.94 -12.07 -1.44
N ALA A 225 10.09 -12.76 -1.41
CA ALA A 225 11.39 -12.13 -1.60
C ALA A 225 11.46 -11.35 -2.92
N GLY A 226 12.04 -10.16 -2.88
CA GLY A 226 12.16 -9.26 -4.02
C GLY A 226 10.87 -8.53 -4.40
N VAL A 227 9.80 -8.68 -3.61
CA VAL A 227 8.55 -7.94 -3.79
C VAL A 227 8.60 -6.66 -2.97
N ASP A 228 8.65 -5.53 -3.65
CA ASP A 228 8.59 -4.19 -3.07
C ASP A 228 7.89 -3.19 -4.00
N LYS A 229 7.47 -2.05 -3.46
CA LYS A 229 6.80 -1.00 -4.22
C LYS A 229 7.65 -0.46 -5.39
N GLY A 230 8.98 -0.51 -5.27
CA GLY A 230 9.90 0.02 -6.28
C GLY A 230 10.02 -0.92 -7.49
N GLU A 231 10.10 -2.24 -7.29
CA GLU A 231 10.06 -3.20 -8.40
C GLU A 231 8.71 -3.13 -9.14
N ALA A 232 7.61 -2.98 -8.40
CA ALA A 232 6.29 -2.81 -9.00
C ALA A 232 6.18 -1.50 -9.79
N LEU A 233 6.72 -0.39 -9.27
CA LEU A 233 6.81 0.89 -9.98
C LEU A 233 7.61 0.76 -11.28
N ARG A 234 8.78 0.13 -11.22
CA ARG A 234 9.64 -0.08 -12.39
C ARG A 234 8.93 -0.91 -13.46
N ALA A 235 8.35 -2.03 -13.07
CA ALA A 235 7.62 -2.90 -14.00
C ALA A 235 6.41 -2.19 -14.65
N LEU A 236 5.71 -1.33 -13.90
CA LEU A 236 4.63 -0.52 -14.45
C LEU A 236 5.15 0.58 -15.39
N ALA A 237 6.22 1.27 -15.03
CA ALA A 237 6.86 2.29 -15.88
C ALA A 237 7.31 1.70 -17.22
N ASP A 238 7.99 0.54 -17.20
CA ASP A 238 8.42 -0.20 -18.39
C ASP A 238 7.21 -0.53 -19.29
N ARG A 239 6.12 -1.03 -18.69
CA ARG A 239 4.89 -1.37 -19.41
C ARG A 239 4.23 -0.16 -20.07
N LEU A 240 4.32 1.02 -19.44
CA LEU A 240 3.76 2.27 -19.93
C LEU A 240 4.73 3.03 -20.87
N GLY A 241 5.94 2.52 -21.09
CA GLY A 241 6.97 3.20 -21.89
C GLY A 241 7.43 4.52 -21.24
N VAL A 242 7.46 4.58 -19.91
CA VAL A 242 7.95 5.72 -19.14
C VAL A 242 9.41 5.45 -18.77
N PRO A 243 10.37 6.27 -19.20
CA PRO A 243 11.77 6.14 -18.80
C PRO A 243 11.92 6.25 -17.27
N HIS A 244 12.85 5.49 -16.72
CA HIS A 244 13.10 5.44 -15.28
C HIS A 244 13.33 6.85 -14.69
N GLU A 245 14.16 7.65 -15.32
CA GLU A 245 14.46 9.03 -14.90
C GLU A 245 13.24 9.96 -14.88
N CYS A 246 12.16 9.60 -15.60
CA CYS A 246 10.90 10.35 -15.66
C CYS A 246 9.88 9.87 -14.61
N THR A 247 10.30 9.03 -13.64
CA THR A 247 9.46 8.57 -12.54
C THR A 247 9.72 9.38 -11.27
N LEU A 248 8.67 9.72 -10.54
CA LEU A 248 8.70 10.33 -9.22
C LEU A 248 8.09 9.34 -8.22
N ALA A 249 8.75 9.10 -7.11
CA ALA A 249 8.18 8.43 -5.94
C ALA A 249 8.01 9.43 -4.80
N VAL A 250 6.86 9.37 -4.12
CA VAL A 250 6.60 10.17 -2.91
C VAL A 250 6.18 9.22 -1.79
N GLY A 251 6.81 9.34 -0.63
CA GLY A 251 6.55 8.48 0.52
C GLY A 251 7.05 9.08 1.83
N ASP A 252 6.85 8.39 2.94
CA ASP A 252 7.22 8.86 4.27
C ASP A 252 7.78 7.77 5.21
N SER A 253 7.57 6.49 4.90
CA SER A 253 7.88 5.40 5.82
C SER A 253 8.71 4.26 5.21
N GLU A 254 9.06 3.25 6.02
CA GLU A 254 10.02 2.21 5.64
C GLU A 254 9.55 1.37 4.45
N ASN A 255 8.25 1.15 4.27
CA ASN A 255 7.73 0.42 3.12
C ASN A 255 7.83 1.19 1.78
N ASP A 256 8.23 2.48 1.82
CA ASP A 256 8.50 3.32 0.65
C ASP A 256 9.97 3.31 0.24
N ARG A 257 10.86 2.84 1.12
CA ARG A 257 12.32 2.86 0.89
C ARG A 257 12.69 2.38 -0.51
N ALA A 258 12.22 1.21 -0.89
CA ALA A 258 12.56 0.62 -2.18
C ALA A 258 11.99 1.45 -3.36
N MET A 259 10.78 2.00 -3.20
CA MET A 259 10.16 2.86 -4.21
C MET A 259 10.95 4.15 -4.40
N LEU A 260 11.35 4.80 -3.31
CA LEU A 260 12.17 6.02 -3.33
C LEU A 260 13.55 5.77 -3.94
N GLN A 261 14.19 4.64 -3.61
CA GLN A 261 15.52 4.28 -4.15
C GLN A 261 15.49 3.91 -5.63
N LYS A 262 14.36 3.36 -6.11
CA LYS A 262 14.21 2.85 -7.48
C LYS A 262 13.46 3.80 -8.41
N ALA A 263 13.05 4.98 -7.98
CA ALA A 263 12.50 6.02 -8.83
C ALA A 263 13.62 6.93 -9.35
N GLY A 264 13.37 7.59 -10.49
CA GLY A 264 14.29 8.61 -11.03
C GLY A 264 14.40 9.80 -10.10
N VAL A 265 13.28 10.20 -9.49
CA VAL A 265 13.22 11.27 -8.48
C VAL A 265 12.54 10.74 -7.22
N ALA A 266 13.19 10.93 -6.08
CA ALA A 266 12.65 10.60 -4.77
C ALA A 266 12.22 11.87 -4.04
N ALA A 267 10.96 11.97 -3.64
CA ALA A 267 10.48 13.02 -2.76
C ALA A 267 9.95 12.43 -1.45
N VAL A 268 10.26 13.05 -0.34
CA VAL A 268 9.84 12.59 0.98
C VAL A 268 9.03 13.67 1.67
N MET A 269 7.96 13.26 2.34
CA MET A 269 7.11 14.15 3.11
C MET A 269 7.84 14.72 4.34
N ALA A 270 7.49 15.95 4.77
CA ALA A 270 8.07 16.56 5.97
C ALA A 270 7.88 15.72 7.25
N ASN A 271 6.80 14.93 7.30
CA ASN A 271 6.54 13.96 8.38
C ASN A 271 7.26 12.62 8.21
N GLY A 272 8.12 12.49 7.20
CA GLY A 272 8.83 11.25 6.91
C GLY A 272 9.77 10.80 8.03
N MET A 273 9.98 9.50 8.12
CA MET A 273 10.95 8.92 9.07
C MET A 273 12.36 9.43 8.77
N PRO A 274 13.21 9.67 9.79
CA PRO A 274 14.57 10.21 9.58
C PRO A 274 15.40 9.41 8.57
N GLU A 275 15.29 8.08 8.59
CA GLU A 275 16.01 7.17 7.70
C GLU A 275 15.49 7.23 6.24
N ILE A 276 14.25 7.68 6.05
CA ILE A 276 13.62 7.87 4.75
C ILE A 276 13.91 9.26 4.19
N LEU A 277 13.92 10.29 5.05
CA LEU A 277 14.34 11.64 4.68
C LEU A 277 15.74 11.68 4.07
N ALA A 278 16.65 10.80 4.52
CA ALA A 278 18.00 10.67 3.98
C ALA A 278 18.07 10.18 2.51
N LEU A 279 16.99 9.66 1.97
CA LEU A 279 16.91 9.17 0.58
C LEU A 279 16.40 10.24 -0.40
N ALA A 280 15.90 11.37 0.11
CA ALA A 280 15.17 12.33 -0.69
C ALA A 280 16.09 13.17 -1.61
N HIS A 281 15.71 13.33 -2.87
CA HIS A 281 16.16 14.40 -3.72
C HIS A 281 15.40 15.71 -3.41
N LEU A 282 14.17 15.61 -2.93
CA LEU A 282 13.30 16.70 -2.53
C LEU A 282 12.53 16.33 -1.25
N VAL A 283 12.52 17.22 -0.26
CA VAL A 283 11.69 17.09 0.93
C VAL A 283 10.64 18.20 0.91
N SER A 284 9.35 17.86 1.11
CA SER A 284 8.32 18.87 1.27
C SER A 284 8.53 19.68 2.55
N LYS A 285 8.13 20.94 2.57
CA LYS A 285 8.12 21.74 3.82
C LYS A 285 6.88 21.43 4.64
N ALA A 286 5.78 21.10 3.96
CA ALA A 286 4.51 20.74 4.55
C ALA A 286 4.40 19.21 4.74
N ASP A 287 3.69 18.79 5.77
CA ASP A 287 3.35 17.38 6.01
C ASP A 287 2.07 16.96 5.26
N CYS A 288 1.61 15.74 5.50
CA CYS A 288 0.41 15.20 4.86
C CYS A 288 -0.89 15.94 5.24
N ASP A 289 -0.94 16.62 6.38
CA ASP A 289 -2.09 17.43 6.80
C ASP A 289 -2.09 18.84 6.16
N HIS A 290 -0.95 19.28 5.62
CA HIS A 290 -0.72 20.64 5.13
C HIS A 290 -0.28 20.68 3.65
N ASP A 291 -0.82 19.78 2.82
CA ASP A 291 -0.65 19.78 1.36
C ASP A 291 0.77 19.47 0.86
N GLY A 292 1.57 18.66 1.57
CA GLY A 292 2.95 18.37 1.18
C GLY A 292 3.08 17.74 -0.22
N VAL A 293 2.13 16.89 -0.65
CA VAL A 293 2.12 16.33 -1.99
C VAL A 293 1.88 17.43 -3.04
N ALA A 294 0.95 18.35 -2.79
CA ALA A 294 0.71 19.47 -3.69
C ALA A 294 1.97 20.34 -3.84
N GLU A 295 2.65 20.65 -2.73
CA GLU A 295 3.90 21.40 -2.72
C GLU A 295 4.99 20.73 -3.57
N ILE A 296 5.14 19.39 -3.47
CA ILE A 296 6.09 18.62 -4.28
C ILE A 296 5.78 18.74 -5.77
N LEU A 297 4.52 18.51 -6.17
CA LEU A 297 4.10 18.59 -7.56
C LEU A 297 4.30 20.00 -8.15
N GLU A 298 3.88 21.03 -7.42
CA GLU A 298 4.06 22.43 -7.80
C GLU A 298 5.54 22.83 -7.92
N THR A 299 6.40 22.36 -7.00
CA THR A 299 7.85 22.60 -7.02
C THR A 299 8.50 21.98 -8.25
N LEU A 300 8.03 20.82 -8.70
CA LEU A 300 8.51 20.13 -9.90
C LEU A 300 7.85 20.65 -11.18
N GLY A 301 6.89 21.56 -11.07
CA GLY A 301 6.20 22.14 -12.22
C GLY A 301 5.26 21.17 -12.92
N ILE A 302 4.75 20.19 -12.23
CA ILE A 302 3.82 19.16 -12.74
C ILE A 302 2.44 19.27 -12.13
#